data_7916361b491083cd90f883d26db0c9e3
#
_entry.id   7916361b491083cd90f883d26db0c9e3
#
_cell.length_a   1.000
_cell.length_b   1.000
_cell.length_c   1.000
_cell.angle_alpha   90.00
_cell.angle_beta   90.00
_cell.angle_gamma   90.00
#
_symmetry.space_group_name_H-M   'P 1'
#
loop_
_entity.id
_entity.type
_entity.pdbx_description
1 polymer ?
#
loop_
_entity_poly.entity_id
_entity_poly.type
_entity_poly.pdbx_seq_one_letter_code
_entity_poly.pdbx_strand_id
1 'polypeptide(L)'
;MQVFNFFLRCAIPAMLLLLGASCSNTDYGLVAGKTETIIEYVEVEVEPEVELWVDSFTQVGAFDEMDILWVIDGSCSMNAHHTQLLAGVEAMMNSLPTDVNWRLKMITAGDNSYPQQSTTFPLTRGDSIQDAVDMLNDLPYDGGEAGFGAVQNYVKTDAYAQTWMRKDAALLTVFVTDEPEQSGIDTSDFTWWYENQRNSVYIASIVNVPAAESVCHYTPGPTTIGQKYIDATYYFGGVVVDICESDWATAVEDATQEIEPVEDYMLTHIPYEKTIIVFVEGVVFTDWHFDAADNRIYFDTMPLEGELVEMAYAVKEYNHIKNHTVDLGIN
;
A
#
# COMPACT_ATOMS: atom_id res chain seq x y z
N MET A 1 -3.26 6.11 9.20
CA MET A 1 -3.97 5.06 9.96
C MET A 1 -4.36 5.61 11.33
N GLN A 2 -5.60 6.10 11.48
CA GLN A 2 -6.12 6.60 12.76
C GLN A 2 -7.02 5.54 13.37
N VAL A 3 -6.59 5.00 14.51
CA VAL A 3 -7.37 4.04 15.31
C VAL A 3 -8.40 4.82 16.11
N PHE A 4 -9.67 4.70 15.77
CA PHE A 4 -10.77 5.23 16.58
C PHE A 4 -11.19 4.15 17.60
N ASN A 5 -10.78 4.34 18.85
CA ASN A 5 -11.27 3.55 19.98
C ASN A 5 -12.62 4.11 20.45
N PHE A 6 -13.71 3.40 20.15
CA PHE A 6 -15.02 3.67 20.72
C PHE A 6 -15.22 2.77 21.94
N PHE A 7 -15.01 3.31 23.15
CA PHE A 7 -15.41 2.64 24.39
C PHE A 7 -16.86 2.95 24.69
N LEU A 8 -17.76 2.01 24.47
CA LEU A 8 -19.13 2.08 24.97
C LEU A 8 -19.19 1.38 26.35
N ARG A 9 -19.15 2.15 27.44
CA ARG A 9 -19.40 1.66 28.78
C ARG A 9 -20.91 1.66 29.06
N CYS A 10 -21.57 0.49 29.05
CA CYS A 10 -22.89 0.33 29.62
C CYS A 10 -22.77 0.07 31.13
N ALA A 11 -23.16 1.06 31.93
CA ALA A 11 -23.36 0.88 33.36
C ALA A 11 -24.80 0.39 33.61
N ILE A 12 -24.95 -0.80 34.18
CA ILE A 12 -26.23 -1.29 34.66
C ILE A 12 -26.35 -0.94 36.14
N PRO A 13 -27.40 -0.23 36.60
CA PRO A 13 -27.59 0.06 38.01
C PRO A 13 -28.18 -1.15 38.71
N ALA A 14 -27.49 -1.62 39.76
CA ALA A 14 -27.99 -2.64 40.68
C ALA A 14 -29.16 -2.06 41.51
N MET A 15 -30.34 -2.65 41.36
CA MET A 15 -31.54 -2.33 42.15
C MET A 15 -31.54 -3.14 43.44
N LEU A 16 -31.29 -2.46 44.57
CA LEU A 16 -31.33 -3.03 45.92
C LEU A 16 -32.79 -3.14 46.39
N LEU A 17 -33.32 -4.34 46.53
CA LEU A 17 -34.61 -4.60 47.16
C LEU A 17 -34.44 -4.79 48.67
N LEU A 18 -34.88 -3.81 49.46
CA LEU A 18 -35.03 -3.90 50.92
C LEU A 18 -36.35 -4.63 51.26
N LEU A 19 -36.25 -5.83 51.77
CA LEU A 19 -37.39 -6.50 52.44
C LEU A 19 -37.27 -6.31 53.94
N GLY A 20 -38.27 -5.70 54.48
CA GLY A 20 -38.38 -5.42 55.92
C GLY A 20 -38.61 -6.71 56.74
N ALA A 21 -37.88 -6.81 57.83
CA ALA A 21 -38.04 -7.84 58.84
C ALA A 21 -38.92 -7.33 59.96
N SER A 22 -40.01 -8.07 60.22
CA SER A 22 -40.88 -7.95 61.39
C SER A 22 -40.22 -8.65 62.55
N CYS A 23 -40.08 -7.99 63.72
CA CYS A 23 -39.60 -8.57 64.96
C CYS A 23 -40.70 -9.45 65.63
N SER A 24 -40.34 -10.69 65.84
CA SER A 24 -41.00 -11.48 66.91
C SER A 24 -39.95 -12.14 67.81
N ASN A 25 -39.97 -11.78 69.09
CA ASN A 25 -39.12 -12.33 70.15
C ASN A 25 -39.41 -13.80 70.36
N THR A 26 -38.44 -14.67 70.15
CA THR A 26 -38.39 -16.03 70.76
C THR A 26 -36.91 -16.36 71.02
N ASP A 27 -36.68 -16.60 72.37
CA ASP A 27 -35.37 -17.08 72.85
C ASP A 27 -35.04 -18.45 72.27
N TYR A 28 -33.92 -18.55 71.58
CA TYR A 28 -33.31 -19.83 71.24
C TYR A 28 -31.82 -19.77 71.59
N GLY A 29 -31.43 -20.79 72.37
CA GLY A 29 -30.04 -20.96 72.75
C GLY A 29 -29.10 -21.10 71.56
N LEU A 30 -27.95 -20.43 71.68
CA LEU A 30 -26.85 -20.47 70.70
C LEU A 30 -26.33 -21.92 70.65
N VAL A 31 -26.72 -22.64 69.59
CA VAL A 31 -25.92 -23.75 69.07
C VAL A 31 -24.93 -23.19 68.08
N ALA A 32 -23.65 -23.35 68.37
CA ALA A 32 -22.60 -22.96 67.43
C ALA A 32 -22.68 -23.86 66.16
N GLY A 33 -23.46 -23.41 65.21
CA GLY A 33 -23.50 -24.04 63.88
C GLY A 33 -22.27 -23.66 63.12
N LYS A 34 -21.54 -24.64 62.62
CA LYS A 34 -20.54 -24.45 61.58
C LYS A 34 -21.23 -23.78 60.39
N THR A 35 -20.77 -22.58 60.07
CA THR A 35 -21.15 -21.92 58.81
C THR A 35 -20.39 -22.63 57.70
N GLU A 36 -21.00 -23.53 56.98
CA GLU A 36 -20.46 -24.00 55.70
C GLU A 36 -20.68 -22.89 54.66
N THR A 37 -19.60 -22.28 54.18
CA THR A 37 -19.67 -21.37 53.06
C THR A 37 -19.77 -22.24 51.81
N ILE A 38 -20.97 -22.34 51.23
CA ILE A 38 -21.16 -22.94 49.92
C ILE A 38 -20.71 -21.90 48.92
N ILE A 39 -19.58 -22.14 48.28
CA ILE A 39 -19.13 -21.32 47.12
C ILE A 39 -19.79 -21.96 45.90
N GLU A 40 -20.84 -21.31 45.43
CA GLU A 40 -21.48 -21.67 44.17
C GLU A 40 -20.68 -21.03 43.06
N TYR A 41 -19.95 -21.83 42.28
CA TYR A 41 -19.27 -21.37 41.07
C TYR A 41 -20.32 -21.21 39.99
N VAL A 42 -20.64 -19.98 39.66
CA VAL A 42 -21.42 -19.66 38.47
C VAL A 42 -20.40 -19.62 37.31
N GLU A 43 -20.40 -20.63 36.45
CA GLU A 43 -19.72 -20.53 35.16
C GLU A 43 -20.43 -19.43 34.34
N VAL A 44 -19.82 -18.30 34.30
CA VAL A 44 -20.21 -17.24 33.34
C VAL A 44 -19.57 -17.61 32.03
N GLU A 45 -20.38 -18.05 31.08
CA GLU A 45 -19.95 -18.18 29.68
C GLU A 45 -19.61 -16.76 29.21
N VAL A 46 -18.32 -16.45 29.18
CA VAL A 46 -17.83 -15.20 28.60
C VAL A 46 -17.85 -15.40 27.07
N GLU A 47 -18.73 -14.68 26.39
CA GLU A 47 -18.71 -14.65 24.93
C GLU A 47 -17.29 -14.26 24.50
N PRO A 48 -16.68 -14.96 23.52
CA PRO A 48 -15.36 -14.62 23.04
C PRO A 48 -15.37 -13.17 22.56
N GLU A 49 -14.41 -12.38 23.03
CA GLU A 49 -14.19 -11.03 22.56
C GLU A 49 -13.79 -11.14 21.08
N VAL A 50 -14.67 -10.64 20.20
CA VAL A 50 -14.50 -10.73 18.76
C VAL A 50 -13.94 -9.38 18.31
N GLU A 51 -12.73 -9.39 17.76
CA GLU A 51 -12.14 -8.22 17.12
C GLU A 51 -12.68 -8.10 15.69
N LEU A 52 -13.06 -6.88 15.29
CA LEU A 52 -13.45 -6.58 13.93
C LEU A 52 -12.24 -6.00 13.18
N TRP A 53 -11.99 -6.54 12.01
CA TRP A 53 -10.93 -6.11 11.12
C TRP A 53 -11.49 -5.65 9.77
N VAL A 54 -10.79 -4.73 9.12
CA VAL A 54 -11.14 -4.26 7.78
C VAL A 54 -9.86 -4.18 6.96
N ASP A 55 -9.81 -4.96 5.90
CA ASP A 55 -8.84 -4.83 4.83
C ASP A 55 -9.45 -4.00 3.72
N SER A 56 -8.63 -3.23 3.00
CA SER A 56 -9.13 -2.41 1.89
C SER A 56 -8.07 -2.16 0.83
N PHE A 57 -8.53 -1.99 -0.40
CA PHE A 57 -7.72 -1.54 -1.54
C PHE A 57 -8.59 -0.73 -2.49
N THR A 58 -7.97 0.06 -3.36
CA THR A 58 -8.65 0.69 -4.50
C THR A 58 -8.37 -0.15 -5.73
N GLN A 59 -9.43 -0.55 -6.46
CA GLN A 59 -9.27 -1.37 -7.65
C GLN A 59 -8.55 -0.60 -8.75
N VAL A 60 -7.48 -1.18 -9.27
CA VAL A 60 -6.80 -0.66 -10.44
C VAL A 60 -7.51 -1.14 -11.73
N GLY A 61 -7.44 -0.34 -12.78
CA GLY A 61 -8.08 -0.67 -14.05
C GLY A 61 -7.36 -1.79 -14.77
N ALA A 62 -8.13 -2.66 -15.43
CA ALA A 62 -7.58 -3.54 -16.45
C ALA A 62 -7.24 -2.71 -17.69
N PHE A 63 -6.04 -2.87 -18.21
CA PHE A 63 -5.62 -2.22 -19.46
C PHE A 63 -4.87 -3.20 -20.36
N ASP A 64 -5.18 -3.17 -21.63
CA ASP A 64 -4.53 -4.01 -22.65
C ASP A 64 -3.18 -3.42 -23.12
N GLU A 65 -2.97 -2.14 -22.89
CA GLU A 65 -1.81 -1.37 -23.35
C GLU A 65 -1.26 -0.46 -22.28
N MET A 66 0.08 -0.41 -22.13
CA MET A 66 0.79 0.47 -21.20
C MET A 66 1.98 1.15 -21.87
N ASP A 67 2.08 2.46 -21.73
CA ASP A 67 3.28 3.23 -22.06
C ASP A 67 4.04 3.54 -20.77
N ILE A 68 5.31 3.15 -20.70
CA ILE A 68 6.16 3.28 -19.52
C ILE A 68 7.26 4.28 -19.81
N LEU A 69 7.40 5.29 -18.96
CA LEU A 69 8.39 6.34 -19.08
C LEU A 69 9.29 6.35 -17.85
N TRP A 70 10.55 5.90 -17.99
CA TRP A 70 11.56 6.09 -16.98
C TRP A 70 12.22 7.46 -17.15
N VAL A 71 12.15 8.27 -16.09
CA VAL A 71 12.69 9.65 -16.04
C VAL A 71 13.90 9.62 -15.13
N ILE A 72 15.07 9.58 -15.72
CA ILE A 72 16.32 9.29 -15.03
C ILE A 72 17.13 10.57 -14.89
N ASP A 73 17.55 10.87 -13.69
CA ASP A 73 18.56 11.88 -13.42
C ASP A 73 19.88 11.45 -14.06
N GLY A 74 20.35 12.25 -15.01
CA GLY A 74 21.60 12.01 -15.73
C GLY A 74 22.84 12.64 -15.08
N SER A 75 22.75 13.11 -13.83
CA SER A 75 23.86 13.75 -13.12
C SER A 75 24.96 12.77 -12.71
N CYS A 76 26.14 13.29 -12.36
CA CYS A 76 27.30 12.46 -11.98
C CYS A 76 27.07 11.64 -10.70
N SER A 77 26.23 12.10 -9.78
CA SER A 77 25.92 11.41 -8.53
C SER A 77 25.24 10.07 -8.79
N MET A 78 24.40 9.98 -9.80
CA MET A 78 23.71 8.77 -10.22
C MET A 78 24.61 7.64 -10.72
N ASN A 79 25.89 7.91 -11.04
CA ASN A 79 26.83 6.86 -11.43
C ASN A 79 27.01 5.77 -10.37
N ALA A 80 26.80 6.10 -9.09
CA ALA A 80 26.86 5.12 -8.00
C ALA A 80 25.71 4.12 -8.04
N HIS A 81 24.59 4.46 -8.68
CA HIS A 81 23.35 3.69 -8.74
C HIS A 81 23.13 2.96 -10.06
N HIS A 82 24.07 3.07 -11.00
CA HIS A 82 23.91 2.52 -12.36
C HIS A 82 23.65 0.99 -12.39
N THR A 83 24.28 0.24 -11.48
CA THR A 83 24.07 -1.23 -11.40
C THR A 83 22.65 -1.55 -10.92
N GLN A 84 22.18 -0.84 -9.91
CA GLN A 84 20.83 -1.00 -9.36
C GLN A 84 19.77 -0.58 -10.36
N LEU A 85 20.03 0.52 -11.11
CA LEU A 85 19.15 1.00 -12.17
C LEU A 85 18.94 -0.07 -13.24
N LEU A 86 20.02 -0.72 -13.71
CA LEU A 86 19.92 -1.81 -14.68
C LEU A 86 19.13 -3.01 -14.12
N ALA A 87 19.38 -3.38 -12.85
CA ALA A 87 18.66 -4.46 -12.21
C ALA A 87 17.16 -4.16 -12.06
N GLY A 88 16.80 -2.91 -11.74
CA GLY A 88 15.41 -2.45 -11.65
C GLY A 88 14.69 -2.50 -13.00
N VAL A 89 15.34 -2.05 -14.07
CA VAL A 89 14.78 -2.14 -15.44
C VAL A 89 14.58 -3.59 -15.87
N GLU A 90 15.56 -4.47 -15.59
CA GLU A 90 15.44 -5.89 -15.88
C GLU A 90 14.28 -6.53 -15.10
N ALA A 91 14.14 -6.22 -13.82
CA ALA A 91 13.05 -6.70 -13.00
C ALA A 91 11.70 -6.28 -13.56
N MET A 92 11.53 -4.99 -13.92
CA MET A 92 10.31 -4.49 -14.53
C MET A 92 9.98 -5.22 -15.84
N MET A 93 10.95 -5.36 -16.74
CA MET A 93 10.72 -6.05 -18.03
C MET A 93 10.30 -7.51 -17.86
N ASN A 94 10.75 -8.16 -16.79
CA ASN A 94 10.42 -9.55 -16.49
C ASN A 94 9.08 -9.72 -15.74
N SER A 95 8.68 -8.72 -14.95
CA SER A 95 7.48 -8.77 -14.10
C SER A 95 6.24 -8.17 -14.77
N LEU A 96 6.40 -7.39 -15.86
CA LEU A 96 5.26 -6.85 -16.59
C LEU A 96 4.32 -7.96 -17.10
N PRO A 97 2.99 -7.78 -16.96
CA PRO A 97 2.00 -8.78 -17.33
C PRO A 97 2.17 -9.29 -18.76
N THR A 98 2.01 -10.60 -18.96
CA THR A 98 2.23 -11.22 -20.29
C THR A 98 1.13 -10.92 -21.29
N ASP A 99 -0.02 -10.47 -20.88
CA ASP A 99 -1.19 -10.07 -21.66
C ASP A 99 -1.22 -8.57 -21.98
N VAL A 100 -0.47 -7.76 -21.26
CA VAL A 100 -0.35 -6.31 -21.52
C VAL A 100 0.63 -6.02 -22.66
N ASN A 101 0.21 -5.23 -23.64
CA ASN A 101 1.07 -4.72 -24.72
C ASN A 101 1.78 -3.44 -24.23
N TRP A 102 2.94 -3.60 -23.58
CA TRP A 102 3.70 -2.48 -23.05
C TRP A 102 4.77 -1.93 -24.01
N ARG A 103 5.09 -0.64 -23.83
CA ARG A 103 6.24 0.06 -24.42
C ARG A 103 6.98 0.81 -23.36
N LEU A 104 8.30 0.70 -23.32
CA LEU A 104 9.13 1.35 -22.30
C LEU A 104 10.16 2.27 -22.98
N LYS A 105 10.25 3.50 -22.53
CA LYS A 105 11.22 4.49 -22.96
C LYS A 105 11.92 5.13 -21.75
N MET A 106 13.22 5.41 -21.91
CA MET A 106 14.01 6.16 -20.93
C MET A 106 14.30 7.56 -21.46
N ILE A 107 14.14 8.56 -20.61
CA ILE A 107 14.50 9.96 -20.84
C ILE A 107 15.26 10.50 -19.63
N THR A 108 16.00 11.59 -19.82
CA THR A 108 16.61 12.30 -18.68
C THR A 108 15.59 13.17 -17.95
N ALA A 109 15.84 13.50 -16.69
CA ALA A 109 15.05 14.46 -15.93
C ALA A 109 15.11 15.90 -16.53
N GLY A 110 16.15 16.19 -17.30
CA GLY A 110 16.28 17.36 -18.16
C GLY A 110 16.61 18.68 -17.46
N ASP A 111 17.58 19.41 -18.01
CA ASP A 111 17.82 20.80 -17.64
C ASP A 111 16.65 21.69 -18.10
N ASN A 112 16.19 22.56 -17.23
CA ASN A 112 15.06 23.46 -17.50
C ASN A 112 13.82 22.75 -18.08
N SER A 113 13.60 21.51 -17.67
CA SER A 113 12.48 20.69 -18.11
C SER A 113 12.50 20.27 -19.59
N TYR A 114 13.66 20.22 -20.21
CA TYR A 114 13.84 19.72 -21.58
C TYR A 114 14.59 18.38 -21.54
N PRO A 115 13.89 17.25 -21.49
CA PRO A 115 14.52 15.95 -21.38
C PRO A 115 15.29 15.60 -22.64
N GLN A 116 16.40 14.89 -22.45
CA GLN A 116 17.08 14.20 -23.52
C GLN A 116 16.58 12.75 -23.58
N GLN A 117 16.68 12.13 -24.72
CA GLN A 117 16.28 10.74 -24.91
C GLN A 117 17.28 9.98 -25.75
N SER A 118 17.31 8.66 -25.60
CA SER A 118 18.09 7.82 -26.48
C SER A 118 17.53 7.84 -27.92
N THR A 119 18.34 7.50 -28.89
CA THR A 119 17.93 7.39 -30.30
C THR A 119 17.22 6.07 -30.61
N THR A 120 17.24 5.11 -29.67
CA THR A 120 16.60 3.80 -29.82
C THR A 120 15.06 3.93 -29.74
N PHE A 121 14.36 3.03 -30.42
CA PHE A 121 12.90 2.92 -30.29
C PHE A 121 12.52 2.49 -28.87
N PRO A 122 11.27 2.75 -28.43
CA PRO A 122 10.81 2.16 -27.18
C PRO A 122 11.00 0.65 -27.17
N LEU A 123 11.39 0.13 -26.01
CA LEU A 123 11.41 -1.32 -25.78
C LEU A 123 9.99 -1.85 -25.81
N THR A 124 9.84 -3.06 -26.28
CA THR A 124 8.57 -3.79 -26.34
C THR A 124 8.75 -5.21 -25.83
N ARG A 125 7.66 -5.91 -25.65
CA ARG A 125 7.72 -7.31 -25.25
C ARG A 125 8.57 -8.12 -26.27
N GLY A 126 9.54 -8.88 -25.76
CA GLY A 126 10.45 -9.72 -26.50
C GLY A 126 11.79 -9.07 -26.81
N ASP A 127 11.93 -7.78 -26.55
CA ASP A 127 13.24 -7.13 -26.57
C ASP A 127 14.10 -7.66 -25.41
N SER A 128 15.41 -7.69 -25.61
CA SER A 128 16.33 -8.23 -24.62
C SER A 128 16.69 -7.19 -23.57
N ILE A 129 17.16 -7.64 -22.41
CA ILE A 129 17.74 -6.73 -21.41
C ILE A 129 18.95 -5.95 -21.98
N GLN A 130 19.67 -6.50 -22.97
CA GLN A 130 20.76 -5.79 -23.63
C GLN A 130 20.25 -4.56 -24.40
N ASP A 131 19.05 -4.62 -24.98
CA ASP A 131 18.44 -3.46 -25.64
C ASP A 131 18.12 -2.36 -24.61
N ALA A 132 17.70 -2.73 -23.39
CA ALA A 132 17.50 -1.80 -22.28
C ALA A 132 18.83 -1.19 -21.80
N VAL A 133 19.87 -1.99 -21.68
CA VAL A 133 21.24 -1.54 -21.34
C VAL A 133 21.75 -0.56 -22.39
N ASP A 134 21.55 -0.88 -23.66
CA ASP A 134 21.96 -0.02 -24.76
C ASP A 134 21.16 1.30 -24.77
N MET A 135 19.87 1.24 -24.49
CA MET A 135 19.02 2.44 -24.35
C MET A 135 19.50 3.33 -23.21
N LEU A 136 19.82 2.77 -22.05
CA LEU A 136 20.33 3.52 -20.91
C LEU A 136 21.69 4.15 -21.20
N ASN A 137 22.60 3.38 -21.79
CA ASN A 137 23.95 3.88 -22.15
C ASN A 137 23.92 4.94 -23.26
N ASP A 138 22.87 4.98 -24.08
CA ASP A 138 22.67 5.94 -25.15
C ASP A 138 22.02 7.25 -24.64
N LEU A 139 21.58 7.30 -23.36
CA LEU A 139 21.11 8.53 -22.76
C LEU A 139 22.29 9.52 -22.63
N PRO A 140 22.14 10.73 -23.14
CA PRO A 140 23.19 11.75 -22.97
C PRO A 140 23.28 12.16 -21.50
N TYR A 141 24.47 12.56 -21.08
CA TYR A 141 24.65 13.21 -19.79
C TYR A 141 23.81 14.49 -19.73
N ASP A 142 23.03 14.59 -18.64
CA ASP A 142 22.19 15.74 -18.38
C ASP A 142 22.15 15.96 -16.85
N GLY A 143 22.59 17.10 -16.39
CA GLY A 143 22.64 17.45 -14.96
C GLY A 143 21.34 18.05 -14.42
N GLY A 144 20.25 17.91 -15.16
CA GLY A 144 18.96 18.47 -14.73
C GLY A 144 18.18 17.52 -13.85
N GLU A 145 17.57 18.05 -12.79
CA GLU A 145 16.70 17.33 -11.84
C GLU A 145 15.24 17.87 -11.90
N ALA A 146 14.75 18.16 -13.10
CA ALA A 146 13.45 18.77 -13.36
C ALA A 146 12.44 17.73 -13.89
N GLY A 147 12.28 16.60 -13.18
CA GLY A 147 11.53 15.44 -13.64
C GLY A 147 10.07 15.73 -13.99
N PHE A 148 9.35 16.50 -13.19
CA PHE A 148 7.96 16.89 -13.50
C PHE A 148 7.86 17.68 -14.80
N GLY A 149 8.78 18.64 -14.97
CA GLY A 149 8.83 19.43 -16.18
C GLY A 149 9.23 18.60 -17.40
N ALA A 150 10.17 17.68 -17.23
CA ALA A 150 10.61 16.76 -18.29
C ALA A 150 9.44 15.90 -18.80
N VAL A 151 8.67 15.27 -17.88
CA VAL A 151 7.47 14.50 -18.24
C VAL A 151 6.45 15.37 -18.97
N GLN A 152 6.14 16.55 -18.42
CA GLN A 152 5.18 17.45 -19.07
C GLN A 152 5.59 17.84 -20.48
N ASN A 153 6.85 18.22 -20.67
CA ASN A 153 7.34 18.61 -21.99
C ASN A 153 7.40 17.42 -22.94
N TYR A 154 7.83 16.25 -22.46
CA TYR A 154 7.90 15.05 -23.28
C TYR A 154 6.51 14.63 -23.77
N VAL A 155 5.57 14.50 -22.88
CA VAL A 155 4.21 14.06 -23.22
C VAL A 155 3.47 15.08 -24.08
N LYS A 156 3.64 16.38 -23.82
CA LYS A 156 2.89 17.45 -24.54
C LYS A 156 3.50 17.82 -25.88
N THR A 157 4.83 17.91 -25.97
CA THR A 157 5.46 18.69 -27.05
C THR A 157 6.56 17.94 -27.80
N ASP A 158 7.09 16.84 -27.25
CA ASP A 158 8.15 16.11 -27.93
C ASP A 158 7.60 15.41 -29.17
N ALA A 159 8.21 15.73 -30.33
CA ALA A 159 7.74 15.22 -31.62
C ALA A 159 7.93 13.70 -31.74
N TYR A 160 8.95 13.13 -31.10
CA TYR A 160 9.17 11.70 -31.12
C TYR A 160 8.21 10.97 -30.17
N ALA A 161 7.95 11.52 -28.98
CA ALA A 161 6.94 11.00 -28.06
C ALA A 161 5.58 10.85 -28.75
N GLN A 162 5.18 11.83 -29.56
CA GLN A 162 3.91 11.80 -30.33
C GLN A 162 3.86 10.67 -31.38
N THR A 163 4.99 10.07 -31.73
CA THR A 163 5.02 8.95 -32.70
C THR A 163 4.81 7.58 -32.06
N TRP A 164 5.13 7.41 -30.79
CA TRP A 164 5.10 6.11 -30.15
C TRP A 164 4.14 6.02 -28.95
N MET A 165 3.91 7.12 -28.23
CA MET A 165 2.97 7.13 -27.09
C MET A 165 1.53 7.02 -27.56
N ARG A 166 0.79 6.10 -26.96
CA ARG A 166 -0.61 5.79 -27.32
C ARG A 166 -1.56 6.53 -26.39
N LYS A 167 -2.62 7.11 -26.94
CA LYS A 167 -3.54 7.95 -26.14
C LYS A 167 -4.43 7.12 -25.22
N ASP A 168 -4.74 5.90 -25.61
CA ASP A 168 -5.66 5.02 -24.89
C ASP A 168 -4.92 4.01 -24.00
N ALA A 169 -3.58 3.95 -24.07
CA ALA A 169 -2.75 3.15 -23.18
C ALA A 169 -2.68 3.76 -21.78
N ALA A 170 -2.60 2.92 -20.75
CA ALA A 170 -2.19 3.36 -19.44
C ALA A 170 -0.81 4.04 -19.48
N LEU A 171 -0.54 4.99 -18.58
CA LEU A 171 0.73 5.68 -18.51
C LEU A 171 1.37 5.46 -17.14
N LEU A 172 2.50 4.75 -17.10
CA LEU A 172 3.34 4.63 -15.92
C LEU A 172 4.57 5.53 -16.06
N THR A 173 4.81 6.41 -15.10
CA THR A 173 6.05 7.16 -15.00
C THR A 173 6.86 6.71 -13.79
N VAL A 174 8.14 6.37 -13.99
CA VAL A 174 9.09 5.99 -12.93
C VAL A 174 10.15 7.09 -12.83
N PHE A 175 10.15 7.83 -11.73
CA PHE A 175 11.19 8.83 -11.43
C PHE A 175 12.38 8.17 -10.74
N VAL A 176 13.59 8.43 -11.21
CA VAL A 176 14.83 7.88 -10.64
C VAL A 176 15.85 9.01 -10.46
N THR A 177 16.06 9.44 -9.21
CA THR A 177 16.98 10.55 -8.89
C THR A 177 17.39 10.53 -7.41
N ASP A 178 18.62 10.93 -7.15
CA ASP A 178 19.13 11.16 -5.79
C ASP A 178 18.99 12.63 -5.33
N GLU A 179 18.26 13.47 -6.12
CA GLU A 179 18.04 14.88 -5.84
C GLU A 179 16.53 15.25 -5.83
N PRO A 180 16.17 16.41 -5.22
CA PRO A 180 14.79 16.89 -5.22
C PRO A 180 14.38 17.42 -6.60
N GLU A 181 13.09 17.46 -6.86
CA GLU A 181 12.48 18.02 -8.05
C GLU A 181 12.74 19.54 -8.16
N GLN A 182 13.27 20.02 -9.28
CA GLN A 182 13.76 21.40 -9.47
C GLN A 182 13.08 22.16 -10.63
N SER A 183 12.07 21.62 -11.31
CA SER A 183 11.36 22.34 -12.39
C SER A 183 10.60 23.58 -11.94
N GLY A 184 10.39 23.71 -10.63
CA GLY A 184 9.54 24.75 -10.05
C GLY A 184 8.04 24.44 -10.13
N ILE A 185 7.64 23.28 -10.63
CA ILE A 185 6.25 22.81 -10.65
C ILE A 185 5.89 22.28 -9.26
N ASP A 186 4.75 22.68 -8.73
CA ASP A 186 4.26 22.14 -7.47
C ASP A 186 3.60 20.77 -7.69
N THR A 187 3.67 19.89 -6.67
CA THR A 187 3.12 18.54 -6.75
C THR A 187 1.65 18.54 -7.15
N SER A 188 0.84 19.43 -6.55
CA SER A 188 -0.58 19.55 -6.87
C SER A 188 -0.86 19.93 -8.32
N ASP A 189 -0.01 20.81 -8.91
CA ASP A 189 -0.16 21.21 -10.30
C ASP A 189 0.26 20.07 -11.25
N PHE A 190 1.30 19.32 -10.87
CA PHE A 190 1.75 18.18 -11.62
C PHE A 190 0.74 17.04 -11.58
N THR A 191 0.25 16.64 -10.40
CA THR A 191 -0.71 15.54 -10.25
C THR A 191 -2.03 15.84 -10.94
N TRP A 192 -2.56 17.06 -10.78
CA TRP A 192 -3.76 17.49 -11.50
C TRP A 192 -3.61 17.43 -13.02
N TRP A 193 -2.44 17.83 -13.54
CA TRP A 193 -2.17 17.73 -14.97
C TRP A 193 -2.01 16.25 -15.40
N TYR A 194 -1.28 15.44 -14.64
CA TYR A 194 -0.91 14.07 -14.98
C TYR A 194 -2.14 13.15 -15.03
N GLU A 195 -3.05 13.26 -14.07
CA GLU A 195 -4.29 12.47 -14.02
C GLU A 195 -5.18 12.66 -15.26
N ASN A 196 -5.03 13.79 -15.96
CA ASN A 196 -5.78 14.09 -17.18
C ASN A 196 -5.07 13.67 -18.48
N GLN A 197 -3.95 12.95 -18.39
CA GLN A 197 -3.22 12.53 -19.60
C GLN A 197 -3.76 11.24 -20.19
N ARG A 198 -4.24 10.33 -19.37
CA ARG A 198 -4.79 9.02 -19.74
C ARG A 198 -5.94 8.66 -18.83
N ASN A 199 -6.70 7.62 -19.20
CA ASN A 199 -7.73 7.08 -18.31
C ASN A 199 -7.10 6.43 -17.07
N SER A 200 -5.98 5.70 -17.26
CA SER A 200 -5.23 5.07 -16.15
C SER A 200 -3.81 5.64 -16.13
N VAL A 201 -3.42 6.20 -15.01
CA VAL A 201 -2.08 6.78 -14.80
C VAL A 201 -1.48 6.31 -13.48
N TYR A 202 -0.20 6.01 -13.50
CA TYR A 202 0.56 5.47 -12.38
C TYR A 202 1.89 6.20 -12.24
N ILE A 203 2.36 6.36 -11.00
CA ILE A 203 3.67 6.91 -10.70
C ILE A 203 4.38 5.99 -9.72
N ALA A 204 5.63 5.66 -10.01
CA ALA A 204 6.57 5.09 -9.06
C ALA A 204 7.79 6.00 -8.93
N SER A 205 8.50 5.93 -7.80
CA SER A 205 9.69 6.75 -7.59
C SER A 205 10.79 5.96 -6.88
N ILE A 206 12.00 6.05 -7.39
CA ILE A 206 13.23 5.55 -6.79
C ILE A 206 14.05 6.79 -6.41
N VAL A 207 13.95 7.22 -5.16
CA VAL A 207 14.45 8.53 -4.73
C VAL A 207 15.03 8.49 -3.32
N ASN A 208 15.73 9.54 -2.93
CA ASN A 208 16.10 9.72 -1.53
C ASN A 208 14.84 9.94 -0.68
N VAL A 209 14.63 9.07 0.31
CA VAL A 209 13.53 9.16 1.27
C VAL A 209 13.98 9.85 2.57
N PRO A 210 13.05 10.26 3.46
CA PRO A 210 13.40 10.82 4.76
C PRO A 210 14.31 9.90 5.58
N ALA A 211 15.26 10.47 6.33
CA ALA A 211 16.27 9.73 7.07
C ALA A 211 15.73 8.66 8.04
N ALA A 212 14.51 8.82 8.54
CA ALA A 212 13.87 7.83 9.41
C ALA A 212 13.41 6.57 8.65
N GLU A 213 13.30 6.66 7.34
CA GLU A 213 12.80 5.62 6.43
C GLU A 213 13.92 5.04 5.56
N SER A 214 15.05 5.77 5.44
CA SER A 214 16.16 5.39 4.56
C SER A 214 17.09 4.37 5.18
N VAL A 215 17.54 3.42 4.36
CA VAL A 215 18.62 2.48 4.70
C VAL A 215 20.01 3.04 4.43
N CYS A 216 20.11 4.28 3.95
CA CYS A 216 21.39 4.96 3.79
C CYS A 216 22.18 5.01 5.10
N HIS A 217 23.48 4.71 5.05
CA HIS A 217 24.37 4.90 6.18
C HIS A 217 24.67 6.38 6.49
N TYR A 218 24.45 7.26 5.53
CA TYR A 218 24.45 8.72 5.73
C TYR A 218 23.00 9.21 5.69
N THR A 219 22.69 10.13 6.57
CA THR A 219 21.38 10.77 6.57
C THR A 219 21.30 11.71 5.37
N PRO A 220 20.41 11.48 4.39
CA PRO A 220 20.16 12.46 3.36
C PRO A 220 19.80 13.80 4.02
N GLY A 221 20.39 14.87 3.58
CA GLY A 221 20.01 16.21 4.05
C GLY A 221 18.57 16.51 3.59
N PRO A 222 17.84 17.39 4.29
CA PRO A 222 16.48 17.77 3.85
C PRO A 222 16.43 18.40 2.47
N THR A 223 17.57 18.82 1.92
CA THR A 223 17.72 19.39 0.59
C THR A 223 17.92 18.35 -0.51
N THR A 224 18.09 17.08 -0.17
CA THR A 224 18.30 15.98 -1.12
C THR A 224 17.13 15.00 -1.17
N ILE A 225 16.13 15.14 -0.27
CA ILE A 225 14.96 14.27 -0.26
C ILE A 225 14.07 14.57 -1.47
N GLY A 226 13.69 13.53 -2.19
CA GLY A 226 12.79 13.59 -3.34
C GLY A 226 11.32 13.83 -2.97
N GLN A 227 11.02 14.72 -2.01
CA GLN A 227 9.70 14.86 -1.39
C GLN A 227 8.57 15.07 -2.40
N LYS A 228 8.76 15.89 -3.43
CA LYS A 228 7.74 16.12 -4.45
C LYS A 228 7.42 14.86 -5.25
N TYR A 229 8.43 14.05 -5.55
CA TYR A 229 8.23 12.76 -6.21
C TYR A 229 7.49 11.77 -5.29
N ILE A 230 7.87 11.70 -4.01
CA ILE A 230 7.21 10.88 -2.99
C ILE A 230 5.73 11.25 -2.89
N ASP A 231 5.44 12.56 -2.75
CA ASP A 231 4.06 13.06 -2.61
C ASP A 231 3.22 12.75 -3.87
N ALA A 232 3.81 12.90 -5.07
CA ALA A 232 3.13 12.56 -6.31
C ALA A 232 2.88 11.06 -6.44
N THR A 233 3.84 10.22 -6.05
CA THR A 233 3.72 8.76 -6.07
C THR A 233 2.59 8.30 -5.15
N TYR A 234 2.55 8.80 -3.91
CA TYR A 234 1.49 8.45 -2.96
C TYR A 234 0.12 8.99 -3.35
N TYR A 235 0.06 10.12 -4.08
CA TYR A 235 -1.21 10.62 -4.61
C TYR A 235 -1.89 9.62 -5.55
N PHE A 236 -1.09 8.89 -6.35
CA PHE A 236 -1.58 7.85 -7.26
C PHE A 236 -1.52 6.43 -6.67
N GLY A 237 -1.26 6.30 -5.36
CA GLY A 237 -1.20 5.00 -4.68
C GLY A 237 0.00 4.12 -5.07
N GLY A 238 1.02 4.70 -5.70
CA GLY A 238 2.17 3.95 -6.19
C GLY A 238 3.27 3.73 -5.14
N VAL A 239 4.34 3.07 -5.55
CA VAL A 239 5.44 2.63 -4.69
C VAL A 239 6.61 3.60 -4.72
N VAL A 240 7.12 3.93 -3.54
CA VAL A 240 8.36 4.68 -3.35
C VAL A 240 9.45 3.73 -2.88
N VAL A 241 10.56 3.68 -3.64
CA VAL A 241 11.75 2.90 -3.33
C VAL A 241 12.84 3.85 -2.82
N ASP A 242 13.48 3.51 -1.70
CA ASP A 242 14.68 4.24 -1.26
C ASP A 242 15.82 3.97 -2.24
N ILE A 243 16.37 5.03 -2.84
CA ILE A 243 17.49 4.93 -3.80
C ILE A 243 18.72 4.27 -3.18
N CYS A 244 18.83 4.25 -1.85
CA CYS A 244 19.91 3.62 -1.11
C CYS A 244 19.74 2.11 -0.92
N GLU A 245 18.57 1.54 -1.25
CA GLU A 245 18.38 0.10 -1.25
C GLU A 245 19.35 -0.58 -2.21
N SER A 246 19.86 -1.73 -1.78
CA SER A 246 20.77 -2.53 -2.62
C SER A 246 20.02 -3.39 -3.62
N ASP A 247 18.76 -3.67 -3.38
CA ASP A 247 17.88 -4.53 -4.17
C ASP A 247 16.69 -3.74 -4.73
N TRP A 248 16.91 -3.01 -5.82
CA TRP A 248 15.82 -2.36 -6.55
C TRP A 248 14.98 -3.37 -7.33
N ALA A 249 15.54 -4.55 -7.66
CA ALA A 249 14.84 -5.54 -8.46
C ALA A 249 13.55 -6.00 -7.78
N THR A 250 13.64 -6.43 -6.52
CA THR A 250 12.45 -6.85 -5.74
C THR A 250 11.46 -5.71 -5.58
N ALA A 251 11.92 -4.49 -5.24
CA ALA A 251 11.02 -3.38 -5.03
C ALA A 251 10.31 -2.92 -6.33
N VAL A 252 10.98 -3.00 -7.48
CA VAL A 252 10.37 -2.68 -8.79
C VAL A 252 9.41 -3.79 -9.23
N GLU A 253 9.73 -5.06 -8.94
CA GLU A 253 8.83 -6.19 -9.19
C GLU A 253 7.54 -6.03 -8.38
N ASP A 254 7.65 -5.76 -7.09
CA ASP A 254 6.49 -5.50 -6.21
C ASP A 254 5.66 -4.32 -6.73
N ALA A 255 6.33 -3.20 -7.10
CA ALA A 255 5.65 -2.04 -7.66
C ALA A 255 4.93 -2.33 -8.99
N THR A 256 5.46 -3.24 -9.79
CA THR A 256 4.85 -3.62 -11.07
C THR A 256 3.59 -4.47 -10.86
N GLN A 257 3.56 -5.27 -9.80
CA GLN A 257 2.38 -6.08 -9.45
C GLN A 257 1.22 -5.22 -8.92
N GLU A 258 1.49 -4.08 -8.30
CA GLU A 258 0.45 -3.18 -7.79
C GLU A 258 -0.37 -2.46 -8.88
N ILE A 259 0.09 -2.48 -10.13
CA ILE A 259 -0.65 -1.91 -11.26
C ILE A 259 -1.59 -2.91 -11.95
N GLU A 260 -1.59 -4.18 -11.52
CA GLU A 260 -2.52 -5.18 -12.02
C GLU A 260 -3.86 -5.10 -11.30
N PRO A 261 -4.99 -5.39 -11.99
CA PRO A 261 -6.27 -5.51 -11.31
C PRO A 261 -6.22 -6.59 -10.23
N VAL A 262 -6.77 -6.28 -9.08
CA VAL A 262 -6.85 -7.22 -7.96
C VAL A 262 -7.98 -8.21 -8.22
N GLU A 263 -7.64 -9.39 -8.73
CA GLU A 263 -8.58 -10.49 -8.97
C GLU A 263 -8.91 -11.28 -7.70
N ASP A 264 -7.97 -11.33 -6.79
CA ASP A 264 -8.09 -11.96 -5.48
C ASP A 264 -7.33 -11.16 -4.40
N TYR A 265 -7.73 -11.29 -3.14
CA TYR A 265 -7.12 -10.59 -2.03
C TYR A 265 -6.87 -11.51 -0.84
N MET A 266 -5.61 -11.60 -0.39
CA MET A 266 -5.25 -12.34 0.82
C MET A 266 -5.61 -11.49 2.05
N LEU A 267 -6.52 -11.99 2.89
CA LEU A 267 -6.88 -11.31 4.13
C LEU A 267 -5.68 -11.27 5.10
N THR A 268 -5.48 -10.12 5.76
CA THR A 268 -4.37 -9.93 6.70
C THR A 268 -4.52 -10.79 7.97
N HIS A 269 -5.74 -11.21 8.29
CA HIS A 269 -6.06 -12.08 9.44
C HIS A 269 -6.95 -13.25 9.02
N ILE A 270 -6.93 -14.32 9.82
CA ILE A 270 -7.83 -15.46 9.60
C ILE A 270 -9.24 -15.10 10.10
N PRO A 271 -10.24 -15.06 9.22
CA PRO A 271 -11.59 -14.64 9.58
C PRO A 271 -12.41 -15.77 10.23
N TYR A 272 -13.47 -15.38 10.94
CA TYR A 272 -14.64 -16.24 11.04
C TYR A 272 -15.40 -16.12 9.71
N GLU A 273 -15.28 -17.12 8.86
CA GLU A 273 -15.74 -17.11 7.46
C GLU A 273 -17.14 -16.50 7.25
N LYS A 274 -18.09 -16.86 8.11
CA LYS A 274 -19.49 -16.38 8.03
C LYS A 274 -19.67 -14.90 8.38
N THR A 275 -18.61 -14.24 8.82
CA THR A 275 -18.65 -12.82 9.19
C THR A 275 -18.07 -11.92 8.12
N ILE A 276 -17.51 -12.49 7.04
CA ILE A 276 -16.92 -11.70 5.95
C ILE A 276 -18.04 -10.98 5.20
N ILE A 277 -17.86 -9.67 5.07
CA ILE A 277 -18.72 -8.81 4.26
C ILE A 277 -17.80 -7.97 3.38
N VAL A 278 -18.01 -8.02 2.08
CA VAL A 278 -17.30 -7.20 1.09
C VAL A 278 -18.18 -6.01 0.73
N PHE A 279 -17.57 -4.84 0.68
CA PHE A 279 -18.19 -3.60 0.21
C PHE A 279 -17.41 -3.08 -0.99
N VAL A 280 -18.12 -2.53 -1.97
CA VAL A 280 -17.58 -1.75 -3.08
C VAL A 280 -18.26 -0.39 -3.02
N GLU A 281 -17.48 0.69 -2.89
CA GLU A 281 -17.99 2.05 -2.68
C GLU A 281 -19.02 2.14 -1.52
N GLY A 282 -18.78 1.39 -0.43
CA GLY A 282 -19.67 1.33 0.74
C GLY A 282 -20.98 0.55 0.53
N VAL A 283 -21.18 -0.07 -0.64
CA VAL A 283 -22.33 -0.93 -0.95
C VAL A 283 -21.93 -2.38 -0.80
N VAL A 284 -22.78 -3.20 -0.13
CA VAL A 284 -22.52 -4.64 0.01
C VAL A 284 -22.39 -5.29 -1.36
N PHE A 285 -21.27 -5.92 -1.61
CA PHE A 285 -20.94 -6.66 -2.81
C PHE A 285 -21.03 -8.16 -2.56
N THR A 286 -21.60 -8.95 -3.48
CA THR A 286 -21.93 -10.37 -3.25
C THR A 286 -21.28 -11.33 -4.25
N ASP A 287 -20.73 -10.80 -5.36
CA ASP A 287 -20.13 -11.61 -6.44
C ASP A 287 -18.66 -11.94 -6.12
N TRP A 288 -18.47 -12.67 -5.02
CA TRP A 288 -17.18 -13.13 -4.55
C TRP A 288 -17.31 -14.44 -3.77
N HIS A 289 -16.22 -15.14 -3.59
CA HIS A 289 -16.12 -16.29 -2.68
C HIS A 289 -14.83 -16.27 -1.89
N PHE A 290 -14.83 -16.95 -0.74
CA PHE A 290 -13.68 -17.08 0.15
C PHE A 290 -13.11 -18.50 0.08
N ASP A 291 -11.79 -18.61 -0.15
CA ASP A 291 -11.07 -19.87 0.01
C ASP A 291 -10.31 -19.88 1.35
N ALA A 292 -10.73 -20.77 2.24
CA ALA A 292 -10.13 -20.90 3.56
C ALA A 292 -8.74 -21.59 3.53
N ALA A 293 -8.37 -22.24 2.42
CA ALA A 293 -7.11 -22.96 2.30
C ALA A 293 -5.92 -21.99 2.15
N ASP A 294 -6.14 -20.88 1.46
CA ASP A 294 -5.12 -19.86 1.22
C ASP A 294 -5.47 -18.49 1.85
N ASN A 295 -6.61 -18.41 2.57
CA ASN A 295 -7.09 -17.20 3.25
C ASN A 295 -7.38 -16.05 2.29
N ARG A 296 -7.97 -16.34 1.10
CA ARG A 296 -8.22 -15.38 0.02
C ARG A 296 -9.69 -15.18 -0.29
N ILE A 297 -10.02 -13.93 -0.63
CA ILE A 297 -11.24 -13.54 -1.32
C ILE A 297 -10.95 -13.54 -2.82
N TYR A 298 -11.77 -14.21 -3.61
CA TYR A 298 -11.76 -14.18 -5.07
C TYR A 298 -12.99 -13.43 -5.57
N PHE A 299 -12.81 -12.51 -6.50
CA PHE A 299 -13.90 -11.73 -7.08
C PHE A 299 -14.44 -12.45 -8.31
N ASP A 300 -15.70 -12.96 -8.24
CA ASP A 300 -16.39 -13.60 -9.38
C ASP A 300 -16.78 -12.55 -10.43
N THR A 301 -17.03 -11.32 -10.02
CA THR A 301 -17.15 -10.13 -10.86
C THR A 301 -16.18 -9.09 -10.34
N MET A 302 -15.31 -8.58 -11.22
CA MET A 302 -14.30 -7.58 -10.85
C MET A 302 -14.97 -6.25 -10.49
N PRO A 303 -14.62 -5.62 -9.34
CA PRO A 303 -14.94 -4.21 -9.08
C PRO A 303 -14.36 -3.31 -10.19
N LEU A 304 -14.99 -2.16 -10.42
CA LEU A 304 -14.55 -1.23 -11.45
C LEU A 304 -13.30 -0.46 -11.01
N GLU A 305 -12.55 0.02 -12.00
CA GLU A 305 -11.39 0.90 -11.76
C GLU A 305 -11.76 2.11 -10.90
N GLY A 306 -10.92 2.39 -9.91
CA GLY A 306 -11.09 3.49 -8.97
C GLY A 306 -12.05 3.21 -7.82
N GLU A 307 -12.78 2.09 -7.83
CA GLU A 307 -13.69 1.73 -6.74
C GLU A 307 -12.90 1.28 -5.50
N LEU A 308 -13.30 1.80 -4.35
CA LEU A 308 -12.80 1.36 -3.04
C LEU A 308 -13.46 0.04 -2.66
N VAL A 309 -12.64 -0.99 -2.45
CA VAL A 309 -13.07 -2.29 -1.96
C VAL A 309 -12.67 -2.44 -0.50
N GLU A 310 -13.62 -2.80 0.36
CA GLU A 310 -13.42 -3.00 1.78
C GLU A 310 -13.94 -4.38 2.19
N MET A 311 -13.15 -5.14 2.93
CA MET A 311 -13.49 -6.47 3.45
C MET A 311 -13.51 -6.41 4.97
N ALA A 312 -14.71 -6.38 5.56
CA ALA A 312 -14.91 -6.37 7.00
C ALA A 312 -15.17 -7.79 7.50
N TYR A 313 -14.48 -8.20 8.56
CA TYR A 313 -14.66 -9.53 9.14
C TYR A 313 -14.25 -9.57 10.61
N ALA A 314 -14.77 -10.58 11.31
CA ALA A 314 -14.38 -10.87 12.68
C ALA A 314 -13.19 -11.83 12.67
N VAL A 315 -12.17 -11.54 13.47
CA VAL A 315 -10.98 -12.39 13.62
C VAL A 315 -11.06 -13.20 14.90
N LYS A 316 -10.52 -14.42 14.84
CA LYS A 316 -10.31 -15.23 16.03
C LYS A 316 -9.10 -14.67 16.77
N GLU A 317 -9.31 -13.97 17.87
CA GLU A 317 -8.23 -13.81 18.82
C GLU A 317 -7.76 -15.21 19.24
N TYR A 318 -6.51 -15.52 18.99
CA TYR A 318 -5.83 -16.56 19.75
C TYR A 318 -5.69 -16.02 21.16
N ASN A 319 -6.68 -16.31 22.02
CA ASN A 319 -6.55 -16.11 23.45
C ASN A 319 -5.29 -16.86 23.89
N HIS A 320 -4.16 -16.14 24.01
CA HIS A 320 -3.14 -16.53 24.95
C HIS A 320 -3.80 -16.46 26.33
N ILE A 321 -4.45 -17.53 26.72
CA ILE A 321 -4.78 -17.78 28.12
C ILE A 321 -3.43 -17.77 28.85
N LYS A 322 -3.00 -16.61 29.30
CA LYS A 322 -2.05 -16.51 30.38
C LYS A 322 -2.78 -17.13 31.58
N ASN A 323 -2.45 -18.36 31.89
CA ASN A 323 -2.77 -18.97 33.17
C ASN A 323 -2.15 -18.06 34.26
N HIS A 324 -2.87 -17.03 34.67
CA HIS A 324 -2.62 -16.36 35.91
C HIS A 324 -3.20 -17.27 37.01
N THR A 325 -2.37 -18.18 37.51
CA THR A 325 -2.57 -18.75 38.83
C THR A 325 -2.50 -17.58 39.83
N VAL A 326 -3.66 -17.11 40.25
CA VAL A 326 -3.76 -16.22 41.42
C VAL A 326 -3.48 -17.09 42.63
N ASP A 327 -2.26 -16.99 43.18
CA ASP A 327 -1.89 -17.58 44.46
C ASP A 327 -2.59 -16.73 45.55
N LEU A 328 -3.76 -17.20 45.97
CA LEU A 328 -4.44 -16.68 47.15
C LEU A 328 -3.73 -17.26 48.39
N GLY A 329 -2.65 -16.59 48.79
CA GLY A 329 -1.97 -16.84 50.07
C GLY A 329 -2.96 -16.67 51.21
N ILE A 330 -3.56 -17.74 51.64
CA ILE A 330 -4.29 -17.84 52.89
C ILE A 330 -3.34 -18.50 53.88
N ASN A 331 -2.76 -17.68 54.81
CA ASN A 331 -2.16 -18.14 56.07
C ASN A 331 -3.24 -18.23 57.13
#